data_215c32beaa875a5475c27ddc67f15936
#
_entry.id   215c32beaa875a5475c27ddc67f15936
#
_cell.length_a   1.000
_cell.length_b   1.000
_cell.length_c   1.000
_cell.angle_alpha   90.00
_cell.angle_beta   90.00
_cell.angle_gamma   90.00
#
_symmetry.space_group_name_H-M   'P 1'
#
loop_
_entity.id
_entity.type
_entity.pdbx_description
1 polymer ?
#
loop_
_entity_poly.entity_id
_entity_poly.type
_entity_poly.pdbx_seq_one_letter_code
_entity_poly.pdbx_strand_id
1 'polypeptide(L)'
;MVLQLVTLLVLGLMCGSELNVAIFSHPALNRLPLEPHIVVRSSLAALFGRVMPFWMSGSTLLNLLLLLPFAHLGQLTWRLALIAFVIQALAVIFSLIGPVPINNRIIGWTPNSLPSNWQMQEHRWDVYHGLRTTGLIVAFVLIAISLGMR
;
A
#
# COMPACT_ATOMS: atom_id res chain seq x y z
N MET A 1 -3.34 -25.05 1.07
CA MET A 1 -1.89 -24.76 0.98
C MET A 1 -1.56 -23.76 -0.12
N VAL A 2 -1.90 -23.97 -1.38
CA VAL A 2 -1.55 -23.05 -2.50
C VAL A 2 -2.11 -21.63 -2.28
N LEU A 3 -3.41 -21.48 -2.00
CA LEU A 3 -4.03 -20.15 -1.79
C LEU A 3 -3.32 -19.35 -0.70
N GLN A 4 -2.89 -19.97 0.36
CA GLN A 4 -2.21 -19.35 1.50
C GLN A 4 -0.83 -18.83 1.13
N LEU A 5 -0.06 -19.64 0.41
CA LEU A 5 1.25 -19.23 -0.11
C LEU A 5 1.11 -18.07 -1.09
N VAL A 6 0.15 -18.15 -2.01
CA VAL A 6 -0.11 -17.08 -2.97
C VAL A 6 -0.51 -15.79 -2.24
N THR A 7 -1.43 -15.86 -1.26
CA THR A 7 -1.82 -14.67 -0.48
C THR A 7 -0.65 -14.06 0.25
N LEU A 8 0.17 -14.89 0.93
CA LEU A 8 1.34 -14.41 1.67
C LEU A 8 2.37 -13.76 0.75
N LEU A 9 2.65 -14.38 -0.40
CA LEU A 9 3.60 -13.85 -1.38
C LEU A 9 3.10 -12.52 -1.99
N VAL A 10 1.86 -12.48 -2.44
CA VAL A 10 1.29 -11.28 -3.07
C VAL A 10 1.24 -10.12 -2.09
N LEU A 11 0.80 -10.37 -0.84
CA LEU A 11 0.75 -9.35 0.20
C LEU A 11 2.16 -8.94 0.66
N GLY A 12 3.08 -9.88 0.82
CA GLY A 12 4.45 -9.61 1.25
C GLY A 12 5.23 -8.78 0.23
N LEU A 13 5.12 -9.12 -1.07
CA LEU A 13 5.73 -8.34 -2.14
C LEU A 13 5.14 -6.92 -2.22
N MET A 14 3.82 -6.79 -2.02
CA MET A 14 3.17 -5.48 -1.95
C MET A 14 3.69 -4.67 -0.76
N CYS A 15 3.75 -5.24 0.43
CA CYS A 15 4.30 -4.58 1.62
C CYS A 15 5.76 -4.16 1.41
N GLY A 16 6.58 -5.00 0.78
CA GLY A 16 7.96 -4.69 0.43
C GLY A 16 8.07 -3.51 -0.54
N SER A 17 7.20 -3.46 -1.55
CA SER A 17 7.13 -2.32 -2.48
C SER A 17 6.72 -1.02 -1.78
N GLU A 18 5.70 -1.05 -0.92
CA GLU A 18 5.25 0.10 -0.14
C GLU A 18 6.34 0.59 0.84
N LEU A 19 7.03 -0.33 1.53
CA LEU A 19 8.17 0.00 2.39
C LEU A 19 9.32 0.64 1.61
N ASN A 20 9.66 0.10 0.43
CA ASN A 20 10.69 0.68 -0.42
C ASN A 20 10.36 2.15 -0.75
N VAL A 21 9.11 2.45 -1.09
CA VAL A 21 8.70 3.82 -1.38
C VAL A 21 8.87 4.71 -0.14
N ALA A 22 8.40 4.25 1.03
CA ALA A 22 8.42 5.04 2.26
C ALA A 22 9.84 5.30 2.78
N ILE A 23 10.72 4.28 2.74
CA ILE A 23 12.02 4.32 3.45
C ILE A 23 13.17 4.71 2.52
N PHE A 24 13.10 4.34 1.24
CA PHE A 24 14.23 4.53 0.31
C PHE A 24 13.90 5.49 -0.82
N SER A 25 12.84 5.24 -1.59
CA SER A 25 12.59 5.98 -2.84
C SER A 25 12.24 7.43 -2.59
N HIS A 26 11.30 7.73 -1.69
CA HIS A 26 10.91 9.11 -1.40
C HIS A 26 11.99 9.91 -0.67
N PRO A 27 12.68 9.40 0.37
CA PRO A 27 13.82 10.10 0.95
C PRO A 27 14.95 10.37 -0.04
N ALA A 28 15.19 9.49 -1.01
CA ALA A 28 16.17 9.72 -2.07
C ALA A 28 15.70 10.81 -3.05
N LEU A 29 14.44 10.78 -3.46
CA LEU A 29 13.84 11.81 -4.30
C LEU A 29 13.94 13.20 -3.68
N ASN A 30 13.68 13.33 -2.39
CA ASN A 30 13.70 14.61 -1.66
C ASN A 30 15.11 15.24 -1.60
N ARG A 31 16.16 14.51 -2.00
CA ARG A 31 17.54 15.03 -2.11
C ARG A 31 17.88 15.53 -3.51
N LEU A 32 17.03 15.31 -4.50
CA LEU A 32 17.26 15.74 -5.86
C LEU A 32 17.00 17.26 -6.00
N PRO A 33 17.67 17.92 -6.95
CA PRO A 33 17.27 19.26 -7.40
C PRO A 33 15.80 19.27 -7.88
N LEU A 34 15.16 20.44 -7.84
CA LEU A 34 13.71 20.57 -8.06
C LEU A 34 13.24 19.92 -9.37
N GLU A 35 13.92 20.21 -10.48
CA GLU A 35 13.49 19.74 -11.81
C GLU A 35 13.48 18.21 -11.91
N PRO A 36 14.60 17.46 -11.65
CA PRO A 36 14.57 16.01 -11.68
C PRO A 36 13.66 15.42 -10.60
N HIS A 37 13.52 16.05 -9.43
CA HIS A 37 12.59 15.62 -8.39
C HIS A 37 11.16 15.55 -8.94
N ILE A 38 10.67 16.64 -9.52
CA ILE A 38 9.28 16.71 -10.02
C ILE A 38 9.04 15.75 -11.18
N VAL A 39 9.98 15.62 -12.11
CA VAL A 39 9.86 14.70 -13.26
C VAL A 39 9.75 13.24 -12.77
N VAL A 40 10.63 12.83 -11.88
CA VAL A 40 10.62 11.45 -11.34
C VAL A 40 9.39 11.22 -10.47
N ARG A 41 9.03 12.19 -9.61
CA ARG A 41 7.86 12.10 -8.74
C ARG A 41 6.56 11.93 -9.52
N SER A 42 6.35 12.72 -10.58
CA SER A 42 5.20 12.62 -11.48
C SER A 42 5.16 11.27 -12.20
N SER A 43 6.31 10.80 -12.70
CA SER A 43 6.42 9.51 -13.39
C SER A 43 6.08 8.32 -12.45
N LEU A 44 6.62 8.33 -11.22
CA LEU A 44 6.30 7.30 -10.22
C LEU A 44 4.83 7.35 -9.81
N ALA A 45 4.26 8.54 -9.65
CA ALA A 45 2.84 8.71 -9.35
C ALA A 45 1.96 8.08 -10.44
N ALA A 46 2.30 8.28 -11.72
CA ALA A 46 1.60 7.68 -12.84
C ALA A 46 1.72 6.15 -12.87
N LEU A 47 2.93 5.61 -12.63
CA LEU A 47 3.17 4.17 -12.63
C LEU A 47 2.43 3.49 -11.48
N PHE A 48 2.64 3.96 -10.25
CA PHE A 48 2.00 3.37 -9.07
C PHE A 48 0.48 3.57 -9.08
N GLY A 49 -0.01 4.70 -9.61
CA GLY A 49 -1.45 4.94 -9.76
C GLY A 49 -2.13 3.92 -10.69
N ARG A 50 -1.41 3.30 -11.62
CA ARG A 50 -1.94 2.24 -12.50
C ARG A 50 -1.84 0.86 -11.86
N VAL A 51 -0.77 0.56 -11.13
CA VAL A 51 -0.47 -0.81 -10.64
C VAL A 51 -1.09 -1.06 -9.27
N MET A 52 -0.95 -0.11 -8.33
CA MET A 52 -1.30 -0.32 -6.92
C MET A 52 -2.79 -0.58 -6.66
N PRO A 53 -3.77 0.05 -7.35
CA PRO A 53 -5.17 -0.26 -7.13
C PRO A 53 -5.51 -1.73 -7.37
N PHE A 54 -4.95 -2.33 -8.43
CA PHE A 54 -5.16 -3.74 -8.74
C PHE A 54 -4.44 -4.65 -7.75
N TRP A 55 -3.20 -4.31 -7.39
CA TRP A 55 -2.43 -5.11 -6.44
C TRP A 55 -3.05 -5.11 -5.05
N MET A 56 -3.44 -3.93 -4.53
CA MET A 56 -4.12 -3.80 -3.24
C MET A 56 -5.47 -4.53 -3.22
N SER A 57 -6.31 -4.32 -4.24
CA SER A 57 -7.62 -4.99 -4.32
C SER A 57 -7.46 -6.49 -4.48
N GLY A 58 -6.53 -6.95 -5.31
CA GLY A 58 -6.24 -8.37 -5.50
C GLY A 58 -5.75 -9.05 -4.23
N SER A 59 -4.82 -8.43 -3.48
CA SER A 59 -4.34 -8.98 -2.20
C SER A 59 -5.44 -9.02 -1.14
N THR A 60 -6.31 -8.00 -1.10
CA THR A 60 -7.46 -7.96 -0.20
C THR A 60 -8.47 -9.07 -0.54
N LEU A 61 -8.74 -9.30 -1.83
CA LEU A 61 -9.61 -10.38 -2.28
C LEU A 61 -9.02 -11.76 -1.93
N LEU A 62 -7.72 -11.96 -2.14
CA LEU A 62 -7.06 -13.22 -1.74
C LEU A 62 -7.20 -13.46 -0.24
N ASN A 63 -7.06 -12.42 0.59
CA ASN A 63 -7.26 -12.56 2.03
C ASN A 63 -8.73 -12.86 2.38
N LEU A 64 -9.69 -12.25 1.71
CA LEU A 64 -11.11 -12.57 1.86
C LEU A 64 -11.38 -14.06 1.56
N LEU A 65 -10.80 -14.57 0.47
CA LEU A 65 -10.94 -15.98 0.09
C LEU A 65 -10.32 -16.95 1.12
N LEU A 66 -9.31 -16.51 1.88
CA LEU A 66 -8.74 -17.31 2.98
C LEU A 66 -9.69 -17.50 4.16
N LEU A 67 -10.65 -16.60 4.37
CA LEU A 67 -11.57 -16.71 5.51
C LEU A 67 -12.42 -17.99 5.43
N LEU A 68 -12.75 -18.48 4.23
CA LEU A 68 -13.54 -19.68 4.04
C LEU A 68 -12.84 -20.95 4.60
N PRO A 69 -11.63 -21.34 4.12
CA PRO A 69 -10.93 -22.48 4.65
C PRO A 69 -10.47 -22.27 6.12
N PHE A 70 -10.26 -21.03 6.57
CA PHE A 70 -9.83 -20.75 7.94
C PHE A 70 -10.94 -20.91 8.96
N ALA A 71 -12.20 -20.82 8.55
CA ALA A 71 -13.34 -21.08 9.43
C ALA A 71 -13.30 -22.48 10.11
N HIS A 72 -12.63 -23.44 9.46
CA HIS A 72 -12.48 -24.83 9.96
C HIS A 72 -11.18 -25.06 10.76
N LEU A 73 -10.27 -24.08 10.85
CA LEU A 73 -8.93 -24.25 11.44
C LEU A 73 -8.83 -23.77 12.90
N GLY A 74 -9.91 -23.25 13.45
CA GLY A 74 -9.97 -22.73 14.82
C GLY A 74 -10.22 -21.22 14.88
N GLN A 75 -10.82 -20.81 16.01
CA GLN A 75 -11.31 -19.44 16.16
C GLN A 75 -10.20 -18.38 16.09
N LEU A 76 -9.02 -18.66 16.63
CA LEU A 76 -7.92 -17.66 16.65
C LEU A 76 -7.35 -17.44 15.27
N THR A 77 -7.06 -18.50 14.51
CA THR A 77 -6.60 -18.40 13.11
C THR A 77 -7.55 -17.58 12.26
N TRP A 78 -8.85 -17.89 12.37
CA TRP A 78 -9.89 -17.17 11.63
C TRP A 78 -9.97 -15.68 12.02
N ARG A 79 -9.92 -15.37 13.34
CA ARG A 79 -9.96 -13.98 13.83
C ARG A 79 -8.78 -13.16 13.35
N LEU A 80 -7.57 -13.73 13.37
CA LEU A 80 -6.38 -13.04 12.87
C LEU A 80 -6.50 -12.70 11.36
N ALA A 81 -6.97 -13.67 10.56
CA ALA A 81 -7.21 -13.45 9.14
C ALA A 81 -8.32 -12.42 8.88
N LEU A 82 -9.40 -12.43 9.69
CA LEU A 82 -10.47 -11.45 9.60
C LEU A 82 -9.98 -10.03 9.93
N ILE A 83 -9.21 -9.86 11.02
CA ILE A 83 -8.64 -8.56 11.39
C ILE A 83 -7.71 -8.07 10.26
N ALA A 84 -6.87 -8.94 9.71
CA ALA A 84 -6.02 -8.60 8.58
C ALA A 84 -6.82 -8.17 7.35
N PHE A 85 -7.91 -8.87 7.03
CA PHE A 85 -8.82 -8.49 5.94
C PHE A 85 -9.44 -7.11 6.17
N VAL A 86 -9.94 -6.85 7.38
CA VAL A 86 -10.54 -5.55 7.73
C VAL A 86 -9.52 -4.43 7.58
N ILE A 87 -8.29 -4.62 8.08
CA ILE A 87 -7.22 -3.63 7.93
C ILE A 87 -6.92 -3.36 6.45
N GLN A 88 -6.81 -4.39 5.60
CA GLN A 88 -6.58 -4.23 4.17
C GLN A 88 -7.73 -3.51 3.48
N ALA A 89 -8.98 -3.88 3.78
CA ALA A 89 -10.16 -3.22 3.22
C ALA A 89 -10.21 -1.74 3.60
N LEU A 90 -9.94 -1.41 4.87
CA LEU A 90 -9.81 -0.03 5.32
C LEU A 90 -8.66 0.71 4.65
N ALA A 91 -7.52 0.06 4.41
CA ALA A 91 -6.39 0.64 3.68
C ALA A 91 -6.74 0.96 2.22
N VAL A 92 -7.53 0.11 1.54
CA VAL A 92 -8.05 0.38 0.19
C VAL A 92 -8.99 1.59 0.21
N ILE A 93 -9.97 1.62 1.11
CA ILE A 93 -10.91 2.75 1.25
C ILE A 93 -10.15 4.05 1.56
N PHE A 94 -9.23 4.00 2.53
CA PHE A 94 -8.39 5.14 2.89
C PHE A 94 -7.57 5.65 1.70
N SER A 95 -7.08 4.76 0.85
CA SER A 95 -6.33 5.14 -0.36
C SER A 95 -7.16 5.98 -1.31
N LEU A 96 -8.45 5.68 -1.48
CA LEU A 96 -9.35 6.40 -2.38
C LEU A 96 -9.61 7.85 -1.93
N ILE A 97 -9.63 8.11 -0.62
CA ILE A 97 -9.92 9.44 -0.06
C ILE A 97 -8.66 10.24 0.32
N GLY A 98 -7.55 9.57 0.57
CA GLY A 98 -6.29 10.18 1.00
C GLY A 98 -5.24 10.26 -0.12
N PRO A 99 -4.41 9.22 -0.32
CA PRO A 99 -3.29 9.26 -1.25
C PRO A 99 -3.69 9.45 -2.72
N VAL A 100 -4.76 8.79 -3.20
CA VAL A 100 -5.13 8.80 -4.63
C VAL A 100 -5.46 10.20 -5.15
N PRO A 101 -6.28 11.04 -4.47
CA PRO A 101 -6.55 12.40 -4.95
C PRO A 101 -5.29 13.27 -5.05
N ILE A 102 -4.34 13.09 -4.14
CA ILE A 102 -3.06 13.82 -4.18
C ILE A 102 -2.21 13.29 -5.34
N ASN A 103 -2.13 11.97 -5.48
CA ASN A 103 -1.38 11.31 -6.53
C ASN A 103 -1.84 11.77 -7.94
N ASN A 104 -3.15 11.87 -8.14
CA ASN A 104 -3.73 12.36 -9.40
C ASN A 104 -3.34 13.80 -9.73
N ARG A 105 -3.09 14.65 -8.72
CA ARG A 105 -2.57 16.00 -8.93
C ARG A 105 -1.09 15.97 -9.29
N ILE A 106 -0.30 15.15 -8.57
CA ILE A 106 1.14 15.00 -8.78
C ILE A 106 1.46 14.56 -10.22
N ILE A 107 0.65 13.69 -10.82
CA ILE A 107 0.82 13.23 -12.20
C ILE A 107 0.86 14.41 -13.21
N GLY A 108 0.14 15.50 -12.93
CA GLY A 108 0.11 16.69 -13.77
C GLY A 108 1.20 17.72 -13.48
N TRP A 109 2.09 17.50 -12.50
CA TRP A 109 3.11 18.49 -12.18
C TRP A 109 4.24 18.50 -13.18
N THR A 110 4.67 19.71 -13.51
CA THR A 110 5.89 19.98 -14.30
C THR A 110 6.74 21.03 -13.58
N PRO A 111 8.05 21.09 -13.81
CA PRO A 111 8.91 22.09 -13.17
C PRO A 111 8.43 23.53 -13.35
N ASN A 112 7.74 23.82 -14.46
CA ASN A 112 7.25 25.15 -14.83
C ASN A 112 5.80 25.42 -14.37
N SER A 113 5.09 24.42 -13.83
CA SER A 113 3.67 24.54 -13.43
C SER A 113 3.39 23.86 -12.11
N LEU A 114 4.18 24.18 -11.09
CA LEU A 114 3.97 23.71 -9.73
C LEU A 114 2.96 24.57 -8.98
N PRO A 115 2.00 23.98 -8.24
CA PRO A 115 1.16 24.76 -7.34
C PRO A 115 2.00 25.31 -6.18
N SER A 116 1.64 26.47 -5.65
CA SER A 116 2.38 27.12 -4.55
C SER A 116 2.49 26.24 -3.28
N ASN A 117 1.57 25.27 -3.11
CA ASN A 117 1.51 24.37 -1.95
C ASN A 117 1.98 22.94 -2.28
N TRP A 118 2.78 22.74 -3.32
CA TRP A 118 3.20 21.41 -3.76
C TRP A 118 3.93 20.61 -2.67
N GLN A 119 4.82 21.24 -1.91
CA GLN A 119 5.54 20.60 -0.79
C GLN A 119 4.59 20.10 0.30
N MET A 120 3.56 20.88 0.63
CA MET A 120 2.53 20.46 1.59
C MET A 120 1.74 19.26 1.07
N GLN A 121 1.45 19.20 -0.24
CA GLN A 121 0.76 18.06 -0.85
C GLN A 121 1.62 16.81 -0.82
N GLU A 122 2.93 16.91 -1.12
CA GLU A 122 3.86 15.78 -0.99
C GLU A 122 3.94 15.29 0.45
N HIS A 123 4.14 16.19 1.41
CA HIS A 123 4.20 15.81 2.83
C HIS A 123 2.92 15.09 3.28
N ARG A 124 1.75 15.58 2.90
CA ARG A 124 0.48 14.90 3.19
C ARG A 124 0.43 13.50 2.56
N TRP A 125 0.88 13.38 1.33
CA TRP A 125 0.94 12.09 0.66
C TRP A 125 1.87 11.13 1.40
N ASP A 126 3.06 11.57 1.82
CA ASP A 126 4.03 10.77 2.56
C ASP A 126 3.45 10.27 3.89
N VAL A 127 2.76 11.14 4.64
CA VAL A 127 2.09 10.77 5.89
C VAL A 127 1.00 9.72 5.65
N TYR A 128 0.14 9.94 4.64
CA TYR A 128 -0.94 8.99 4.32
C TYR A 128 -0.39 7.66 3.80
N HIS A 129 0.64 7.71 2.98
CA HIS A 129 1.35 6.52 2.50
C HIS A 129 1.96 5.74 3.67
N GLY A 130 2.67 6.40 4.58
CA GLY A 130 3.27 5.77 5.76
C GLY A 130 2.23 5.11 6.67
N LEU A 131 1.10 5.79 6.95
CA LEU A 131 0.00 5.22 7.73
C LEU A 131 -0.58 3.97 7.08
N ARG A 132 -0.86 4.03 5.78
CA ARG A 132 -1.36 2.89 5.01
C ARG A 132 -0.36 1.73 5.01
N THR A 133 0.91 2.01 4.73
CA THR A 133 2.00 1.01 4.71
C THR A 133 2.10 0.29 6.06
N THR A 134 2.04 1.03 7.17
CA THR A 134 2.03 0.43 8.52
C THR A 134 0.86 -0.52 8.70
N GLY A 135 -0.35 -0.12 8.31
CA GLY A 135 -1.53 -0.99 8.37
C GLY A 135 -1.36 -2.27 7.55
N LEU A 136 -0.82 -2.16 6.32
CA LEU A 136 -0.57 -3.33 5.45
C LEU A 136 0.47 -4.28 6.02
N ILE A 137 1.52 -3.77 6.66
CA ILE A 137 2.53 -4.59 7.36
C ILE A 137 1.89 -5.34 8.52
N VAL A 138 1.06 -4.67 9.32
CA VAL A 138 0.32 -5.32 10.42
C VAL A 138 -0.56 -6.44 9.87
N ALA A 139 -1.30 -6.19 8.78
CA ALA A 139 -2.13 -7.20 8.14
C ALA A 139 -1.29 -8.40 7.64
N PHE A 140 -0.12 -8.14 7.03
CA PHE A 140 0.81 -9.18 6.59
C PHE A 140 1.29 -10.05 7.76
N VAL A 141 1.71 -9.43 8.86
CA VAL A 141 2.16 -10.16 10.07
C VAL A 141 1.03 -11.02 10.65
N LEU A 142 -0.20 -10.50 10.73
CA LEU A 142 -1.36 -11.24 11.22
C LEU A 142 -1.65 -12.47 10.35
N ILE A 143 -1.58 -12.35 9.02
CA ILE A 143 -1.73 -13.48 8.10
C ILE A 143 -0.58 -14.48 8.29
N ALA A 144 0.67 -14.03 8.38
CA ALA A 144 1.81 -14.90 8.60
C ALA A 144 1.68 -15.71 9.91
N ILE A 145 1.28 -15.05 11.00
CA ILE A 145 1.01 -15.71 12.29
C ILE A 145 -0.13 -16.72 12.14
N SER A 146 -1.24 -16.34 11.51
CA SER A 146 -2.40 -17.24 11.34
C SER A 146 -2.04 -18.50 10.54
N LEU A 147 -1.08 -18.40 9.64
CA LEU A 147 -0.56 -19.54 8.86
C LEU A 147 0.40 -20.43 9.66
N GLY A 148 1.18 -19.86 10.57
CA GLY A 148 2.14 -20.57 11.42
C GLY A 148 1.50 -21.32 12.60
N MET A 149 0.22 -21.05 12.92
CA MET A 149 -0.52 -21.66 14.03
C MET A 149 -1.22 -22.98 13.67
N ARG A 150 -0.85 -23.62 12.59
CA ARG A 150 -1.47 -24.87 12.06
C ARG A 150 -0.78 -26.11 12.57
#